data_9b58d4ac47da02cf43aeed88f753f44f
#
_entry.id   9b58d4ac47da02cf43aeed88f753f44f
#
_cell.length_a   1.000
_cell.length_b   1.000
_cell.length_c   1.000
_cell.angle_alpha   90.00
_cell.angle_beta   90.00
_cell.angle_gamma   90.00
#
_symmetry.space_group_name_H-M   'P 1'
#
loop_
_entity.id
_entity.type
_entity.pdbx_description
1 polymer ?
#
loop_
_entity_poly.entity_id
_entity_poly.type
_entity_poly.pdbx_seq_one_letter_code
_entity_poly.pdbx_strand_id
1 'polypeptide(L)' 'MEQNLGTKIRDRRKSLKMSQEELAQKSKLSRARISAIENGKSRDILVSTLTTIASALDTSAEFFLS' A
#
# COMPACT_ATOMS: atom_id res chain seq x y z
N MET A 1 -16.04 8.22 -9.39
CA MET A 1 -14.63 8.26 -9.82
C MET A 1 -13.87 7.11 -9.22
N GLU A 2 -13.19 6.34 -10.05
CA GLU A 2 -12.45 5.19 -9.56
C GLU A 2 -11.19 5.60 -8.84
N GLN A 3 -10.95 4.98 -7.70
CA GLN A 3 -9.69 5.14 -7.00
C GLN A 3 -8.72 4.11 -7.54
N ASN A 4 -7.50 4.52 -7.82
CA ASN A 4 -6.48 3.56 -8.20
C ASN A 4 -5.95 2.85 -6.96
N LEU A 5 -5.18 1.79 -7.17
CA LEU A 5 -4.66 0.97 -6.10
C LEU A 5 -3.81 1.77 -5.11
N GLY A 6 -2.96 2.65 -5.64
CA GLY A 6 -2.10 3.46 -4.78
C GLY A 6 -2.88 4.34 -3.83
N THR A 7 -3.97 4.95 -4.33
CA THR A 7 -4.82 5.80 -3.51
C THR A 7 -5.50 4.98 -2.41
N LYS A 8 -5.96 3.78 -2.74
CA LYS A 8 -6.60 2.91 -1.74
C LYS A 8 -5.62 2.52 -0.64
N ILE A 9 -4.39 2.22 -1.02
CA ILE A 9 -3.34 1.87 -0.05
C ILE A 9 -3.07 3.07 0.87
N ARG A 10 -2.92 4.26 0.27
CA ARG A 10 -2.67 5.48 1.04
C ARG A 10 -3.81 5.78 2.00
N ASP A 11 -5.05 5.68 1.52
CA ASP A 11 -6.21 5.97 2.36
C ASP A 11 -6.31 5.01 3.54
N ARG A 12 -6.06 3.73 3.30
CA ARG A 12 -6.06 2.73 4.37
C ARG A 12 -4.96 3.05 5.38
N ARG A 13 -3.76 3.37 4.89
CA ARG A 13 -2.65 3.74 5.76
C ARG A 13 -3.01 4.93 6.65
N LYS A 14 -3.58 5.97 6.04
CA LYS A 14 -3.96 7.17 6.80
C LYS A 14 -5.08 6.90 7.79
N SER A 15 -6.00 6.01 7.45
CA SER A 15 -7.08 5.65 8.38
C SER A 15 -6.54 4.99 9.64
N LEU A 16 -5.38 4.34 9.53
CA LEU A 16 -4.70 3.73 10.67
C LEU A 16 -3.70 4.69 11.34
N LYS A 17 -3.66 5.94 10.89
CA LYS A 17 -2.75 6.96 11.40
C LYS A 17 -1.29 6.52 11.30
N MET A 18 -0.97 5.86 10.21
CA MET A 18 0.35 5.30 9.97
C MET A 18 1.10 6.17 8.96
N SER A 19 2.39 6.42 9.21
CA SER A 19 3.23 7.14 8.27
C SER A 19 3.72 6.20 7.16
N GLN A 20 4.21 6.79 6.05
CA GLN A 20 4.83 5.98 5.00
C GLN A 20 6.02 5.20 5.54
N GLU A 21 6.77 5.82 6.45
CA GLU A 21 7.93 5.17 7.05
C GLU A 21 7.53 3.96 7.88
N GLU A 22 6.45 4.09 8.65
CA GLU A 22 5.94 2.96 9.43
C GLU A 22 5.49 1.82 8.52
N LEU A 23 4.78 2.15 7.44
CA LEU A 23 4.35 1.13 6.49
C LEU A 23 5.56 0.46 5.84
N ALA A 24 6.57 1.25 5.49
CA ALA A 24 7.79 0.71 4.90
C ALA A 24 8.44 -0.29 5.84
N GLN A 25 8.57 0.06 7.12
CA GLN A 25 9.16 -0.84 8.11
C GLN A 25 8.36 -2.11 8.27
N LYS A 26 7.04 -2.00 8.38
CA LYS A 26 6.18 -3.17 8.59
C LYS A 26 6.12 -4.08 7.38
N SER A 27 6.20 -3.52 6.18
CA SER A 27 6.15 -4.30 4.95
C SER A 27 7.53 -4.73 4.47
N LYS A 28 8.60 -4.22 5.12
CA LYS A 28 9.99 -4.46 4.72
C LYS A 28 10.31 -3.97 3.32
N LEU A 29 9.59 -2.93 2.90
CA LEU A 29 9.83 -2.25 1.64
C LEU A 29 10.46 -0.90 1.95
N SER A 30 11.14 -0.30 0.96
CA SER A 30 11.71 1.03 1.15
C SER A 30 10.59 2.07 1.16
N ARG A 31 10.83 3.20 1.84
CA ARG A 31 9.89 4.30 1.82
C ARG A 31 9.68 4.83 0.41
N ALA A 32 10.76 4.88 -0.39
CA ALA A 32 10.69 5.33 -1.77
C ALA A 32 9.73 4.44 -2.57
N ARG A 33 9.76 3.13 -2.33
CA ARG A 33 8.87 2.21 -3.01
C ARG A 33 7.43 2.42 -2.58
N ILE A 34 7.19 2.60 -1.29
CA ILE A 34 5.85 2.89 -0.78
C ILE A 34 5.31 4.18 -1.43
N SER A 35 6.13 5.22 -1.48
CA SER A 35 5.74 6.48 -2.10
C SER A 35 5.39 6.30 -3.57
N ALA A 36 6.22 5.57 -4.31
CA ALA A 36 5.96 5.31 -5.73
C ALA A 36 4.65 4.56 -5.94
N ILE A 37 4.37 3.56 -5.10
CA ILE A 37 3.14 2.80 -5.19
C ILE A 37 1.93 3.69 -4.90
N GLU A 38 2.00 4.49 -3.84
CA GLU A 38 0.89 5.36 -3.47
C GLU A 38 0.62 6.44 -4.50
N ASN A 39 1.64 6.88 -5.20
CA ASN A 39 1.51 7.92 -6.23
C ASN A 39 1.18 7.37 -7.61
N GLY A 40 0.98 6.06 -7.72
CA GLY A 40 0.61 5.44 -8.98
C GLY A 40 1.75 5.33 -9.98
N LYS A 41 2.98 5.46 -9.52
CA LYS A 41 4.16 5.37 -10.41
C LYS A 41 4.67 3.94 -10.57
N SER A 42 4.24 3.05 -9.71
CA SER A 42 4.60 1.64 -9.78
C SER A 42 3.44 0.88 -10.39
N ARG A 43 3.54 0.52 -11.66
CA ARG A 43 2.42 -0.09 -12.38
C ARG A 43 2.29 -1.59 -12.16
N ASP A 44 3.41 -2.25 -11.94
CA ASP A 44 3.44 -3.71 -11.87
C ASP A 44 3.69 -4.16 -10.44
N ILE A 45 2.67 -3.99 -9.59
CA ILE A 45 2.76 -4.48 -8.23
C ILE A 45 2.50 -5.97 -8.25
N LEU A 46 3.48 -6.75 -7.79
CA LEU A 46 3.32 -8.19 -7.68
C LEU A 46 2.28 -8.52 -6.61
N VAL A 47 1.57 -9.61 -6.81
CA VAL A 47 0.58 -10.07 -5.83
C VAL A 47 1.23 -10.26 -4.46
N SER A 48 2.45 -10.82 -4.44
CA SER A 48 3.18 -11.01 -3.19
C SER A 48 3.47 -9.68 -2.49
N THR A 49 3.83 -8.65 -3.25
CA THR A 49 4.08 -7.32 -2.69
C THR A 49 2.80 -6.73 -2.12
N LEU A 50 1.71 -6.84 -2.87
CA LEU A 50 0.42 -6.33 -2.42
C LEU A 50 -0.05 -7.06 -1.16
N THR A 51 0.15 -8.36 -1.09
CA THR A 51 -0.20 -9.15 0.09
C THR A 51 0.59 -8.69 1.30
N THR A 52 1.88 -8.42 1.11
CA THR A 52 2.74 -7.93 2.19
C THR A 52 2.27 -6.57 2.69
N ILE A 53 1.95 -5.66 1.78
CA ILE A 53 1.43 -4.34 2.13
C ILE A 53 0.09 -4.47 2.87
N ALA A 54 -0.80 -5.30 2.35
CA ALA A 54 -2.11 -5.50 2.96
C ALA A 54 -1.98 -6.03 4.39
N SER A 55 -1.09 -7.00 4.60
CA SER A 55 -0.82 -7.53 5.92
C SER A 55 -0.33 -6.45 6.88
N ALA A 56 0.57 -5.60 6.40
CA ALA A 56 1.08 -4.48 7.20
C ALA A 56 -0.01 -3.47 7.54
N LEU A 57 -1.05 -3.39 6.71
CA LEU A 57 -2.19 -2.51 6.92
C LEU A 57 -3.37 -3.22 7.57
N ASP A 58 -3.12 -4.41 8.11
CA ASP A 58 -4.10 -5.17 8.87
C ASP A 58 -5.35 -5.51 8.04
N THR A 59 -5.14 -5.87 6.78
CA THR A 59 -6.22 -6.25 5.88
C THR A 59 -5.72 -7.29 4.88
N SER A 60 -6.51 -7.59 3.86
CA SER A 60 -6.15 -8.55 2.82
C SER A 60 -5.95 -7.86 1.49
N ALA A 61 -5.25 -8.52 0.57
CA ALA A 61 -5.08 -7.99 -0.78
C ALA A 61 -6.42 -7.77 -1.48
N GLU A 62 -7.40 -8.61 -1.18
CA GLU A 62 -8.73 -8.50 -1.77
C GLU A 62 -9.38 -7.15 -1.48
N PHE A 63 -9.11 -6.60 -0.29
CA PHE A 63 -9.64 -5.30 0.10
C PHE A 63 -9.27 -4.23 -0.93
N PHE A 64 -8.05 -4.30 -1.46
CA PHE A 64 -7.56 -3.31 -2.42
C PHE A 64 -7.97 -3.62 -3.86
N LEU A 65 -8.36 -4.85 -4.14
CA LEU A 65 -8.71 -5.30 -5.49
C LEU A 65 -10.20 -5.27 -5.78
N SER A 66 -11.02 -5.05 -4.78
CA SER A 66 -12.47 -5.03 -4.95
C SER A 66 -13.02 -3.67 -5.35
#